data_0204909139226403ef225ba1d27878ab
#
_entry.id   0204909139226403ef225ba1d27878ab
#
_cell.length_a   1.000
_cell.length_b   1.000
_cell.length_c   1.000
_cell.angle_alpha   90.00
_cell.angle_beta   90.00
_cell.angle_gamma   90.00
#
_symmetry.space_group_name_H-M   'P 1'
#
loop_
_entity.id
_entity.type
_entity.pdbx_description
1 polymer ?
#
loop_
_entity_poly.entity_id
_entity_poly.type
_entity_poly.pdbx_seq_one_letter_code
_entity_poly.pdbx_strand_id
1 'polypeptide(L)'
;MSVVTAPPWLAEEAEIVALLGAALDRFDRQRGVDRERQFSFMAENYLPSLLRADAAADQTWELVKDLRDRGVLSIRAVRRSPYDPEWKGAKLAFSPTIEETLRAWLNRDWNEPAMQLWRLAVERNAAAFPDGGAVLLNQRLAVANRTAEEVVTAMTAARDVRGPVTLRQLSATLFWGDSKVLDERGELIAALWPDLAIRERALVVAVYLPATCRGVLFIENQDTYTAAAGGTVAGVADLALVFAAGFRGAASRVRSRAGALLHYAGPGEVAQVSEFDGWWFGQDSKALPCWFWGDLDFSGMQILKSLRSRFADLCAWQPGYEPMLAHLKASTAYSGRLIDDRGQIDPVVTGCAYADSTLLQAIRELGPMDQEVLSR
;
A
#
# COMPACT_ATOMS: atom_id res chain seq x y z
N MET A 1 8.47 -33.83 -5.38
CA MET A 1 9.79 -33.44 -4.81
C MET A 1 9.97 -34.25 -3.54
N SER A 2 11.17 -34.83 -3.29
CA SER A 2 11.43 -35.55 -2.04
C SER A 2 11.43 -34.53 -0.88
N VAL A 3 10.64 -34.81 0.14
CA VAL A 3 10.61 -33.99 1.37
C VAL A 3 11.98 -34.11 2.03
N VAL A 4 12.65 -32.98 2.23
CA VAL A 4 13.93 -32.92 2.94
C VAL A 4 13.69 -33.29 4.40
N THR A 5 14.50 -34.20 4.97
CA THR A 5 14.37 -34.64 6.37
C THR A 5 14.66 -33.47 7.31
N ALA A 6 13.86 -33.34 8.37
CA ALA A 6 14.07 -32.33 9.41
C ALA A 6 15.46 -32.47 10.05
N PRO A 7 16.20 -31.37 10.28
CA PRO A 7 17.48 -31.46 10.98
C PRO A 7 17.28 -31.92 12.43
N PRO A 8 18.18 -32.78 12.97
CA PRO A 8 18.00 -33.32 14.32
C PRO A 8 17.89 -32.26 15.44
N TRP A 9 18.56 -31.13 15.25
CA TRP A 9 18.59 -30.03 16.22
C TRP A 9 17.28 -29.22 16.25
N LEU A 10 16.41 -29.32 15.23
CA LEU A 10 15.24 -28.46 15.10
C LEU A 10 14.30 -28.53 16.30
N ALA A 11 14.09 -29.71 16.87
CA ALA A 11 13.17 -29.91 17.99
C ALA A 11 13.63 -29.21 19.29
N GLU A 12 14.92 -28.91 19.41
CA GLU A 12 15.53 -28.28 20.59
C GLU A 12 15.60 -26.75 20.47
N GLU A 13 15.39 -26.20 19.26
CA GLU A 13 15.58 -24.78 18.95
C GLU A 13 14.24 -24.02 18.84
N ALA A 14 13.71 -23.63 19.99
CA ALA A 14 12.37 -23.04 20.08
C ALA A 14 12.17 -21.77 19.24
N GLU A 15 13.19 -20.90 19.11
CA GLU A 15 13.11 -19.68 18.30
C GLU A 15 13.01 -20.01 16.81
N ILE A 16 13.79 -21.02 16.35
CA ILE A 16 13.71 -21.47 14.96
C ILE A 16 12.35 -22.13 14.67
N VAL A 17 11.87 -22.97 15.57
CA VAL A 17 10.53 -23.57 15.46
C VAL A 17 9.45 -22.49 15.37
N ALA A 18 9.54 -21.43 16.19
CA ALA A 18 8.60 -20.31 16.17
C ALA A 18 8.70 -19.54 14.84
N LEU A 19 9.90 -19.27 14.31
CA LEU A 19 10.12 -18.65 12.99
C LEU A 19 9.46 -19.45 11.86
N LEU A 20 9.71 -20.77 11.81
CA LEU A 20 9.13 -21.64 10.79
C LEU A 20 7.61 -21.77 10.95
N GLY A 21 7.12 -21.76 12.19
CA GLY A 21 5.69 -21.71 12.50
C GLY A 21 5.03 -20.42 11.98
N ALA A 22 5.68 -19.28 12.18
CA ALA A 22 5.23 -17.99 11.65
C ALA A 22 5.23 -17.97 10.11
N ALA A 23 6.18 -18.67 9.47
CA ALA A 23 6.19 -18.85 8.03
C ALA A 23 4.97 -19.65 7.55
N LEU A 24 4.61 -20.74 8.23
CA LEU A 24 3.39 -21.49 7.93
C LEU A 24 2.12 -20.65 8.15
N ASP A 25 2.04 -19.86 9.22
CA ASP A 25 0.93 -18.94 9.44
C ASP A 25 0.80 -17.91 8.31
N ARG A 26 1.92 -17.52 7.70
CA ARG A 26 1.92 -16.61 6.56
C ARG A 26 1.45 -17.30 5.29
N PHE A 27 1.88 -18.54 5.02
CA PHE A 27 1.36 -19.35 3.92
C PHE A 27 -0.14 -19.56 4.07
N ASP A 28 -0.62 -19.94 5.26
CA ASP A 28 -2.05 -20.15 5.52
C ASP A 28 -2.88 -18.89 5.23
N ARG A 29 -2.36 -17.69 5.55
CA ARG A 29 -3.02 -16.40 5.24
C ARG A 29 -2.98 -16.01 3.78
N GLN A 30 -2.01 -16.50 3.01
CA GLN A 30 -1.88 -16.19 1.58
C GLN A 30 -2.68 -17.13 0.68
N ARG A 31 -3.11 -18.29 1.19
CA ARG A 31 -3.98 -19.21 0.43
C ARG A 31 -5.34 -18.57 0.17
N GLY A 32 -5.69 -18.50 -1.10
CA GLY A 32 -6.93 -17.86 -1.58
C GLY A 32 -6.70 -16.50 -2.25
N VAL A 33 -5.47 -16.02 -2.29
CA VAL A 33 -5.07 -14.90 -3.14
C VAL A 33 -4.41 -15.48 -4.40
N ASP A 34 -4.85 -15.09 -5.59
CA ASP A 34 -4.48 -15.65 -6.91
C ASP A 34 -2.97 -15.72 -7.25
N ARG A 35 -2.08 -15.35 -6.36
CA ARG A 35 -0.62 -15.49 -6.52
C ARG A 35 0.02 -15.87 -5.20
N GLU A 36 0.52 -17.07 -5.12
CA GLU A 36 1.48 -17.50 -4.12
C GLU A 36 2.75 -16.62 -4.26
N ARG A 37 2.95 -15.72 -3.31
CA ARG A 37 4.09 -14.79 -3.32
C ARG A 37 5.13 -15.21 -2.30
N GLN A 38 6.39 -15.15 -2.72
CA GLN A 38 7.52 -15.15 -1.81
C GLN A 38 7.36 -14.00 -0.82
N PHE A 39 7.62 -14.24 0.46
CA PHE A 39 7.63 -13.23 1.51
C PHE A 39 8.91 -13.30 2.32
N SER A 40 9.20 -12.28 3.11
CA SER A 40 10.37 -12.26 3.97
C SER A 40 10.06 -11.69 5.35
N PHE A 41 10.82 -12.17 6.34
CA PHE A 41 10.84 -11.67 7.72
C PHE A 41 12.18 -11.00 8.01
N MET A 42 12.19 -9.94 8.82
CA MET A 42 13.42 -9.44 9.41
C MET A 42 13.89 -10.43 10.47
N ALA A 43 15.14 -10.89 10.38
CA ALA A 43 15.68 -11.92 11.27
C ALA A 43 15.54 -11.54 12.75
N GLU A 44 15.91 -10.32 13.10
CA GLU A 44 15.87 -9.79 14.47
C GLU A 44 14.47 -9.74 15.10
N ASN A 45 13.41 -9.66 14.28
CA ASN A 45 12.03 -9.63 14.78
C ASN A 45 11.50 -11.00 15.16
N TYR A 46 12.10 -12.07 14.67
CA TYR A 46 11.64 -13.45 14.87
C TYR A 46 12.64 -14.31 15.65
N LEU A 47 13.88 -13.83 15.81
CA LEU A 47 14.96 -14.51 16.50
C LEU A 47 15.53 -13.55 17.56
N PRO A 48 14.89 -13.43 18.74
CA PRO A 48 15.29 -12.51 19.79
C PRO A 48 16.72 -12.71 20.31
N SER A 49 17.28 -13.93 20.21
CA SER A 49 18.67 -14.21 20.55
C SER A 49 19.66 -13.34 19.76
N LEU A 50 19.36 -12.98 18.50
CA LEU A 50 20.20 -12.14 17.67
C LEU A 50 20.40 -10.72 18.20
N LEU A 51 19.50 -10.25 19.06
CA LEU A 51 19.60 -8.91 19.68
C LEU A 51 20.64 -8.86 20.82
N ARG A 52 21.07 -10.00 21.32
CA ARG A 52 22.03 -10.09 22.45
C ARG A 52 23.48 -9.88 22.01
N ALA A 53 23.79 -10.12 20.73
CA ALA A 53 25.14 -10.02 20.14
C ALA A 53 26.20 -10.81 20.95
N ASP A 54 25.84 -12.01 21.42
CA ASP A 54 26.67 -12.95 22.17
C ASP A 54 26.82 -14.28 21.43
N ALA A 55 27.50 -15.26 22.05
CA ALA A 55 27.72 -16.59 21.48
C ALA A 55 26.41 -17.32 21.08
N ALA A 56 25.29 -17.02 21.78
CA ALA A 56 24.00 -17.60 21.45
C ALA A 56 23.45 -17.01 20.14
N ALA A 57 23.71 -15.71 19.87
CA ALA A 57 23.37 -15.10 18.59
C ALA A 57 24.15 -15.73 17.44
N ASP A 58 25.44 -15.96 17.62
CA ASP A 58 26.26 -16.65 16.59
C ASP A 58 25.74 -18.06 16.33
N GLN A 59 25.43 -18.83 17.39
CA GLN A 59 24.87 -20.17 17.25
C GLN A 59 23.54 -20.14 16.50
N THR A 60 22.59 -19.28 16.88
CA THR A 60 21.30 -19.14 16.19
C THR A 60 21.50 -18.78 14.72
N TRP A 61 22.46 -17.92 14.41
CA TRP A 61 22.74 -17.53 13.03
C TRP A 61 23.33 -18.69 12.20
N GLU A 62 24.18 -19.54 12.78
CA GLU A 62 24.65 -20.75 12.11
C GLU A 62 23.49 -21.69 11.77
N LEU A 63 22.49 -21.86 12.66
CA LEU A 63 21.30 -22.66 12.36
C LEU A 63 20.46 -22.05 11.23
N VAL A 64 20.35 -20.73 11.15
CA VAL A 64 19.70 -20.03 10.02
C VAL A 64 20.47 -20.28 8.72
N LYS A 65 21.80 -20.31 8.76
CA LYS A 65 22.61 -20.67 7.57
C LYS A 65 22.43 -22.12 7.17
N ASP A 66 22.32 -23.06 8.12
CA ASP A 66 22.01 -24.46 7.80
C ASP A 66 20.63 -24.60 7.12
N LEU A 67 19.62 -23.84 7.57
CA LEU A 67 18.32 -23.80 6.88
C LEU A 67 18.42 -23.25 5.46
N ARG A 68 19.24 -22.23 5.23
CA ARG A 68 19.52 -21.72 3.89
C ARG A 68 20.17 -22.78 3.01
N ASP A 69 21.18 -23.46 3.53
CA ASP A 69 21.95 -24.45 2.79
C ASP A 69 21.11 -25.71 2.44
N ARG A 70 20.08 -25.97 3.24
CA ARG A 70 19.03 -26.96 2.95
C ARG A 70 17.96 -26.46 1.98
N GLY A 71 18.03 -25.19 1.55
CA GLY A 71 17.06 -24.58 0.63
C GLY A 71 15.71 -24.24 1.27
N VAL A 72 15.62 -24.18 2.61
CA VAL A 72 14.39 -23.87 3.34
C VAL A 72 14.05 -22.38 3.25
N LEU A 73 15.06 -21.55 3.28
CA LEU A 73 14.93 -20.09 3.16
C LEU A 73 16.10 -19.52 2.36
N SER A 74 15.97 -18.27 1.95
CA SER A 74 17.09 -17.51 1.41
C SER A 74 17.37 -16.29 2.31
N ILE A 75 18.66 -15.94 2.45
CA ILE A 75 19.11 -14.84 3.29
C ILE A 75 19.46 -13.67 2.36
N ARG A 76 18.82 -12.53 2.55
CA ARG A 76 19.20 -11.26 1.92
C ARG A 76 19.84 -10.39 2.99
N ALA A 77 21.16 -10.41 3.03
CA ALA A 77 21.95 -9.63 3.99
C ALA A 77 22.06 -8.17 3.50
N VAL A 78 21.79 -7.22 4.40
CA VAL A 78 22.02 -5.79 4.17
C VAL A 78 23.10 -5.33 5.15
N ARG A 79 24.36 -5.48 4.79
CA ARG A 79 25.48 -4.97 5.60
C ARG A 79 25.62 -3.46 5.39
N ARG A 80 25.57 -2.72 6.48
CA ARG A 80 25.80 -1.27 6.49
C ARG A 80 27.22 -0.89 6.93
N SER A 81 27.87 -1.77 7.70
CA SER A 81 29.24 -1.58 8.19
C SER A 81 30.00 -2.91 8.20
N PRO A 82 31.32 -2.94 7.96
CA PRO A 82 32.14 -4.14 8.12
C PRO A 82 32.15 -4.71 9.55
N TYR A 83 31.80 -3.89 10.52
CA TYR A 83 31.76 -4.27 11.95
C TYR A 83 30.36 -4.75 12.40
N ASP A 84 29.34 -4.64 11.54
CA ASP A 84 28.01 -5.15 11.85
C ASP A 84 28.01 -6.68 11.78
N PRO A 85 27.31 -7.36 12.71
CA PRO A 85 27.12 -8.81 12.62
C PRO A 85 26.33 -9.18 11.35
N GLU A 86 26.50 -10.42 10.87
CA GLU A 86 25.92 -10.87 9.59
C GLU A 86 24.42 -10.79 9.54
N TRP A 87 23.75 -10.93 10.68
CA TRP A 87 22.28 -10.93 10.80
C TRP A 87 21.64 -9.56 10.85
N LYS A 88 22.43 -8.50 11.12
CA LYS A 88 21.89 -7.16 11.29
C LYS A 88 21.18 -6.67 10.03
N GLY A 89 19.87 -6.48 10.14
CA GLY A 89 19.01 -6.10 9.05
C GLY A 89 18.77 -7.19 8.00
N ALA A 90 19.19 -8.44 8.25
CA ALA A 90 19.00 -9.55 7.33
C ALA A 90 17.52 -9.89 7.16
N LYS A 91 17.10 -10.15 5.92
CA LYS A 91 15.76 -10.62 5.57
C LYS A 91 15.81 -12.12 5.24
N LEU A 92 14.99 -12.90 5.93
CA LEU A 92 14.81 -14.33 5.72
C LEU A 92 13.60 -14.51 4.80
N ALA A 93 13.84 -14.93 3.56
CA ALA A 93 12.79 -15.06 2.55
C ALA A 93 12.41 -16.52 2.34
N PHE A 94 11.10 -16.78 2.30
CA PHE A 94 10.49 -18.09 2.14
C PHE A 94 9.79 -18.19 0.78
N SER A 95 10.08 -19.25 0.02
CA SER A 95 9.40 -19.58 -1.24
C SER A 95 8.17 -20.45 -0.95
N PRO A 96 7.07 -20.33 -1.71
CA PRO A 96 5.93 -21.25 -1.61
C PRO A 96 6.30 -22.73 -1.75
N THR A 97 7.36 -23.02 -2.46
CA THR A 97 7.84 -24.41 -2.71
C THR A 97 8.28 -25.16 -1.46
N ILE A 98 8.56 -24.43 -0.34
CA ILE A 98 9.03 -25.05 0.90
C ILE A 98 7.90 -25.41 1.87
N GLU A 99 6.67 -24.97 1.60
CA GLU A 99 5.54 -25.13 2.52
C GLU A 99 5.32 -26.58 2.96
N GLU A 100 5.29 -27.53 2.04
CA GLU A 100 5.09 -28.96 2.36
C GLU A 100 6.20 -29.51 3.28
N THR A 101 7.44 -29.10 3.04
CA THR A 101 8.59 -29.49 3.88
C THR A 101 8.43 -28.94 5.31
N LEU A 102 8.05 -27.67 5.46
CA LEU A 102 7.84 -27.06 6.78
C LEU A 102 6.68 -27.72 7.54
N ARG A 103 5.60 -28.07 6.85
CA ARG A 103 4.48 -28.79 7.43
C ARG A 103 4.89 -30.16 7.96
N ALA A 104 5.64 -30.91 7.17
CA ALA A 104 6.17 -32.21 7.59
C ALA A 104 7.13 -32.08 8.79
N TRP A 105 8.02 -31.08 8.80
CA TRP A 105 8.98 -30.86 9.88
C TRP A 105 8.33 -30.48 11.22
N LEU A 106 7.29 -29.64 11.16
CA LEU A 106 6.60 -29.16 12.35
C LEU A 106 5.40 -30.03 12.74
N ASN A 107 5.19 -31.17 12.02
CA ASN A 107 4.00 -32.02 12.17
C ASN A 107 2.71 -31.19 12.22
N ARG A 108 2.63 -30.20 11.31
CA ARG A 108 1.54 -29.26 11.25
C ARG A 108 0.88 -29.36 9.89
N ASP A 109 -0.15 -30.16 9.79
CA ASP A 109 -0.97 -30.27 8.61
C ASP A 109 -1.52 -28.88 8.22
N TRP A 110 -1.83 -28.74 6.95
CA TRP A 110 -2.51 -27.55 6.47
C TRP A 110 -3.70 -27.25 7.38
N ASN A 111 -3.81 -25.99 7.82
CA ASN A 111 -4.79 -25.59 8.84
C ASN A 111 -6.21 -25.66 8.27
N GLU A 112 -6.61 -26.85 7.86
CA GLU A 112 -7.95 -27.21 7.43
C GLU A 112 -9.03 -26.84 8.48
N PRO A 113 -8.75 -26.94 9.82
CA PRO A 113 -9.79 -26.64 10.79
C PRO A 113 -10.43 -25.27 10.61
N ALA A 114 -9.65 -24.24 10.31
CA ALA A 114 -10.20 -22.90 10.20
C ALA A 114 -11.02 -22.68 8.92
N MET A 115 -10.60 -23.25 7.78
CA MET A 115 -11.37 -23.22 6.54
C MET A 115 -12.56 -24.18 6.59
N GLN A 116 -12.39 -25.32 7.23
CA GLN A 116 -13.47 -26.29 7.42
C GLN A 116 -14.57 -25.71 8.32
N LEU A 117 -14.19 -25.10 9.44
CA LEU A 117 -15.14 -24.37 10.31
C LEU A 117 -15.82 -23.23 9.58
N TRP A 118 -15.08 -22.49 8.71
CA TRP A 118 -15.63 -21.45 7.87
C TRP A 118 -16.67 -22.02 6.89
N ARG A 119 -16.35 -23.09 6.15
CA ARG A 119 -17.28 -23.74 5.22
C ARG A 119 -18.53 -24.24 5.91
N LEU A 120 -18.39 -24.89 7.07
CA LEU A 120 -19.52 -25.35 7.87
C LEU A 120 -20.41 -24.18 8.33
N ALA A 121 -19.78 -23.04 8.72
CA ALA A 121 -20.54 -21.84 9.10
C ALA A 121 -21.30 -21.26 7.89
N VAL A 122 -20.67 -21.21 6.71
CA VAL A 122 -21.34 -20.76 5.47
C VAL A 122 -22.49 -21.69 5.10
N GLU A 123 -22.29 -23.00 5.13
CA GLU A 123 -23.33 -23.99 4.84
C GLU A 123 -24.53 -23.86 5.79
N ARG A 124 -24.31 -23.69 7.08
CA ARG A 124 -25.39 -23.49 8.08
C ARG A 124 -26.19 -22.22 7.84
N ASN A 125 -25.55 -21.18 7.32
CA ASN A 125 -26.17 -19.88 7.04
C ASN A 125 -26.56 -19.72 5.56
N ALA A 126 -26.42 -20.74 4.73
CA ALA A 126 -26.61 -20.68 3.27
C ALA A 126 -27.92 -20.04 2.84
N ALA A 127 -29.03 -20.35 3.53
CA ALA A 127 -30.34 -19.79 3.23
C ALA A 127 -30.47 -18.27 3.42
N ALA A 128 -29.49 -17.65 4.13
CA ALA A 128 -29.48 -16.21 4.34
C ALA A 128 -28.75 -15.44 3.21
N PHE A 129 -28.04 -16.14 2.32
CA PHE A 129 -27.32 -15.56 1.21
C PHE A 129 -28.02 -15.83 -0.12
N PRO A 130 -28.11 -14.85 -1.05
CA PRO A 130 -28.78 -15.01 -2.34
C PRO A 130 -28.19 -16.14 -3.20
N ASP A 131 -26.86 -16.36 -3.12
CA ASP A 131 -26.12 -17.40 -3.84
C ASP A 131 -25.93 -18.70 -3.03
N GLY A 132 -26.60 -18.83 -1.88
CA GLY A 132 -26.35 -19.92 -0.94
C GLY A 132 -24.98 -19.85 -0.24
N GLY A 133 -24.31 -18.72 -0.29
CA GLY A 133 -22.97 -18.50 0.30
C GLY A 133 -21.82 -19.04 -0.56
N ALA A 134 -22.07 -19.41 -1.81
CA ALA A 134 -21.06 -20.04 -2.68
C ALA A 134 -19.78 -19.20 -2.82
N VAL A 135 -19.91 -17.89 -2.94
CA VAL A 135 -18.76 -16.96 -3.03
C VAL A 135 -17.93 -16.94 -1.74
N LEU A 136 -18.55 -17.20 -0.58
CA LEU A 136 -17.86 -17.22 0.72
C LEU A 136 -17.06 -18.49 0.97
N LEU A 137 -17.37 -19.60 0.32
CA LEU A 137 -16.75 -20.91 0.61
C LEU A 137 -15.21 -20.87 0.52
N ASN A 138 -14.67 -20.03 -0.36
CA ASN A 138 -13.24 -19.89 -0.59
C ASN A 138 -12.66 -18.55 -0.14
N GLN A 139 -13.47 -17.68 0.48
CA GLN A 139 -13.07 -16.33 0.89
C GLN A 139 -13.31 -16.12 2.39
N ARG A 140 -12.48 -16.73 3.21
CA ARG A 140 -12.58 -16.58 4.66
C ARG A 140 -12.31 -15.14 5.09
N LEU A 141 -13.22 -14.58 5.88
CA LEU A 141 -13.01 -13.36 6.64
C LEU A 141 -12.60 -13.71 8.07
N ALA A 142 -11.51 -13.12 8.55
CA ALA A 142 -11.03 -13.31 9.91
C ALA A 142 -11.24 -12.02 10.70
N VAL A 143 -11.93 -12.13 11.83
CA VAL A 143 -12.10 -11.04 12.81
C VAL A 143 -11.47 -11.48 14.12
N ALA A 144 -10.69 -10.62 14.76
CA ALA A 144 -10.01 -10.94 16.01
C ALA A 144 -11.00 -11.36 17.09
N ASN A 145 -10.70 -12.45 17.80
CA ASN A 145 -11.51 -13.00 18.89
C ASN A 145 -12.95 -13.40 18.49
N ARG A 146 -13.18 -13.73 17.19
CA ARG A 146 -14.48 -14.18 16.69
C ARG A 146 -14.36 -15.51 15.98
N THR A 147 -15.36 -16.36 16.19
CA THR A 147 -15.48 -17.65 15.51
C THR A 147 -15.97 -17.45 14.06
N ALA A 148 -15.75 -18.45 13.21
CA ALA A 148 -16.27 -18.44 11.85
C ALA A 148 -17.80 -18.29 11.83
N GLU A 149 -18.49 -18.98 12.75
CA GLU A 149 -19.95 -18.91 12.86
C GLU A 149 -20.44 -17.49 13.18
N GLU A 150 -19.82 -16.82 14.16
CA GLU A 150 -20.16 -15.43 14.50
C GLU A 150 -19.96 -14.49 13.30
N VAL A 151 -18.83 -14.63 12.57
CA VAL A 151 -18.51 -13.77 11.44
C VAL A 151 -19.47 -13.99 10.29
N VAL A 152 -19.77 -15.23 9.94
CA VAL A 152 -20.72 -15.55 8.86
C VAL A 152 -22.15 -15.10 9.23
N THR A 153 -22.57 -15.35 10.47
CA THR A 153 -23.88 -14.88 10.97
C THR A 153 -23.96 -13.35 10.93
N ALA A 154 -22.92 -12.64 11.35
CA ALA A 154 -22.89 -11.18 11.26
C ALA A 154 -23.02 -10.67 9.82
N MET A 155 -22.41 -11.36 8.84
CA MET A 155 -22.55 -11.01 7.42
C MET A 155 -23.99 -11.10 6.93
N THR A 156 -24.82 -12.00 7.46
CA THR A 156 -26.22 -12.13 7.02
C THR A 156 -27.03 -10.87 7.28
N ALA A 157 -26.64 -10.06 8.29
CA ALA A 157 -27.32 -8.81 8.61
C ALA A 157 -27.15 -7.73 7.52
N ALA A 158 -26.25 -7.93 6.54
CA ALA A 158 -26.12 -7.01 5.40
C ALA A 158 -27.42 -6.90 4.59
N ARG A 159 -28.26 -7.94 4.55
CA ARG A 159 -29.59 -7.94 3.91
C ARG A 159 -30.54 -6.88 4.46
N ASP A 160 -30.34 -6.47 5.72
CA ASP A 160 -31.20 -5.51 6.40
C ASP A 160 -30.71 -4.06 6.30
N VAL A 161 -29.51 -3.87 5.73
CA VAL A 161 -28.94 -2.54 5.50
C VAL A 161 -29.70 -1.82 4.40
N ARG A 162 -30.11 -0.58 4.68
CA ARG A 162 -30.88 0.25 3.75
C ARG A 162 -30.12 1.51 3.38
N GLY A 163 -30.26 1.91 2.11
CA GLY A 163 -29.60 3.10 1.57
C GLY A 163 -28.12 2.90 1.25
N PRO A 164 -27.49 3.89 0.65
CA PRO A 164 -26.08 3.81 0.25
C PRO A 164 -25.16 3.89 1.46
N VAL A 165 -24.26 2.90 1.59
CA VAL A 165 -23.26 2.80 2.65
C VAL A 165 -21.86 2.65 2.05
N THR A 166 -20.82 3.09 2.76
CA THR A 166 -19.45 2.75 2.37
C THR A 166 -19.07 1.36 2.89
N LEU A 167 -18.08 0.70 2.28
CA LEU A 167 -17.57 -0.58 2.78
C LEU A 167 -17.15 -0.49 4.25
N ARG A 168 -16.56 0.63 4.67
CA ARG A 168 -16.16 0.83 6.08
C ARG A 168 -17.33 1.01 7.02
N GLN A 169 -18.39 1.71 6.60
CA GLN A 169 -19.63 1.80 7.38
C GLN A 169 -20.29 0.42 7.50
N LEU A 170 -20.41 -0.30 6.39
CA LEU A 170 -20.91 -1.66 6.39
C LEU A 170 -20.07 -2.58 7.29
N SER A 171 -18.76 -2.54 7.14
CA SER A 171 -17.83 -3.32 7.98
C SER A 171 -18.04 -3.06 9.47
N ALA A 172 -18.05 -1.78 9.87
CA ALA A 172 -18.25 -1.41 11.28
C ALA A 172 -19.63 -1.84 11.81
N THR A 173 -20.66 -1.77 10.96
CA THR A 173 -22.03 -2.20 11.33
C THR A 173 -22.10 -3.70 11.55
N LEU A 174 -21.48 -4.50 10.66
CA LEU A 174 -21.55 -5.95 10.71
C LEU A 174 -20.58 -6.55 11.72
N PHE A 175 -19.36 -5.98 11.86
CA PHE A 175 -18.24 -6.61 12.57
C PHE A 175 -17.84 -5.85 13.83
N TRP A 176 -18.78 -5.63 14.73
CA TRP A 176 -18.53 -5.12 16.11
C TRP A 176 -17.71 -3.84 16.17
N GLY A 177 -17.91 -2.94 15.20
CA GLY A 177 -17.17 -1.67 15.11
C GLY A 177 -15.86 -1.74 14.32
N ASP A 178 -15.41 -2.92 13.87
CA ASP A 178 -14.23 -3.03 13.03
C ASP A 178 -14.55 -2.59 11.59
N SER A 179 -14.11 -1.38 11.26
CA SER A 179 -14.34 -0.77 9.95
C SER A 179 -13.47 -1.30 8.82
N LYS A 180 -12.51 -2.20 9.09
CA LYS A 180 -11.50 -2.62 8.11
C LYS A 180 -11.67 -4.04 7.60
N VAL A 181 -12.55 -4.86 8.16
CA VAL A 181 -12.76 -6.26 7.77
C VAL A 181 -13.10 -6.40 6.29
N LEU A 182 -13.85 -5.44 5.74
CA LEU A 182 -14.26 -5.40 4.34
C LEU A 182 -13.37 -4.51 3.45
N ASP A 183 -12.24 -3.99 3.93
CA ASP A 183 -11.32 -3.23 3.07
C ASP A 183 -10.91 -4.12 1.89
N GLU A 184 -10.97 -3.57 0.67
CA GLU A 184 -10.68 -4.26 -0.61
C GLU A 184 -11.63 -5.43 -0.96
N ARG A 185 -12.76 -5.58 -0.27
CA ARG A 185 -13.74 -6.65 -0.48
C ARG A 185 -15.02 -6.19 -1.23
N GLY A 186 -14.91 -5.11 -2.00
CA GLY A 186 -16.07 -4.55 -2.73
C GLY A 186 -16.72 -5.55 -3.68
N GLU A 187 -15.90 -6.32 -4.42
CA GLU A 187 -16.39 -7.35 -5.34
C GLU A 187 -17.09 -8.50 -4.61
N LEU A 188 -16.58 -8.91 -3.47
CA LEU A 188 -17.22 -9.92 -2.61
C LEU A 188 -18.63 -9.46 -2.18
N ILE A 189 -18.73 -8.23 -1.70
CA ILE A 189 -20.02 -7.67 -1.24
C ILE A 189 -20.99 -7.50 -2.40
N ALA A 190 -20.51 -7.03 -3.56
CA ALA A 190 -21.35 -6.91 -4.76
C ALA A 190 -21.84 -8.27 -5.27
N ALA A 191 -21.05 -9.34 -5.15
CA ALA A 191 -21.45 -10.68 -5.52
C ALA A 191 -22.46 -11.28 -4.52
N LEU A 192 -22.28 -11.04 -3.22
CA LEU A 192 -23.19 -11.54 -2.17
C LEU A 192 -24.53 -10.77 -2.12
N TRP A 193 -24.45 -9.45 -2.30
CA TRP A 193 -25.57 -8.53 -2.12
C TRP A 193 -25.66 -7.55 -3.28
N PRO A 194 -26.08 -7.99 -4.49
CA PRO A 194 -26.10 -7.15 -5.69
C PRO A 194 -26.96 -5.88 -5.56
N ASP A 195 -28.00 -5.96 -4.73
CA ASP A 195 -28.93 -4.84 -4.51
C ASP A 195 -28.45 -3.86 -3.42
N LEU A 196 -27.35 -4.17 -2.73
CA LEU A 196 -26.79 -3.29 -1.70
C LEU A 196 -26.02 -2.15 -2.34
N ALA A 197 -26.51 -0.94 -2.19
CA ALA A 197 -25.87 0.26 -2.73
C ALA A 197 -24.58 0.58 -1.97
N ILE A 198 -23.45 0.09 -2.44
CA ILE A 198 -22.13 0.45 -1.91
C ILE A 198 -21.67 1.73 -2.58
N ARG A 199 -21.45 2.77 -1.78
CA ARG A 199 -20.83 4.01 -2.24
C ARG A 199 -19.34 4.01 -1.89
N GLU A 200 -18.55 4.56 -2.78
CA GLU A 200 -17.15 4.82 -2.46
C GLU A 200 -17.03 5.94 -1.41
N ARG A 201 -16.01 5.83 -0.55
CA ARG A 201 -15.69 6.88 0.40
C ARG A 201 -15.14 8.08 -0.35
N ALA A 202 -15.76 9.26 -0.17
CA ALA A 202 -15.25 10.48 -0.78
C ALA A 202 -13.84 10.79 -0.27
N LEU A 203 -12.96 11.19 -1.19
CA LEU A 203 -11.64 11.66 -0.87
C LEU A 203 -11.75 13.09 -0.32
N VAL A 204 -11.19 13.33 0.85
CA VAL A 204 -11.07 14.69 1.39
C VAL A 204 -9.87 15.36 0.74
N VAL A 205 -10.10 16.42 0.01
CA VAL A 205 -9.08 17.15 -0.75
C VAL A 205 -8.90 18.53 -0.14
N ALA A 206 -7.72 18.81 0.41
CA ALA A 206 -7.37 20.13 0.89
C ALA A 206 -6.98 21.03 -0.30
N VAL A 207 -7.62 22.20 -0.40
CA VAL A 207 -7.39 23.20 -1.44
C VAL A 207 -7.07 24.52 -0.78
N TYR A 208 -5.89 25.06 -1.06
CA TYR A 208 -5.59 26.47 -0.76
C TYR A 208 -5.93 27.31 -2.00
N LEU A 209 -6.90 28.21 -1.86
CA LEU A 209 -7.38 29.06 -2.95
C LEU A 209 -6.83 30.46 -2.79
N PRO A 210 -5.98 30.94 -3.71
CA PRO A 210 -5.45 32.31 -3.67
C PRO A 210 -6.52 33.34 -4.04
N ALA A 211 -6.27 34.64 -3.74
CA ALA A 211 -7.16 35.74 -4.13
C ALA A 211 -7.33 35.86 -5.65
N THR A 212 -6.36 35.42 -6.44
CA THR A 212 -6.43 35.34 -7.91
C THR A 212 -5.94 33.97 -8.32
N CYS A 213 -6.78 33.17 -8.97
CA CYS A 213 -6.44 31.84 -9.41
C CYS A 213 -6.23 31.79 -10.93
N ARG A 214 -4.97 31.55 -11.38
CA ARG A 214 -4.59 31.41 -12.78
C ARG A 214 -4.31 29.99 -13.21
N GLY A 215 -4.25 29.06 -12.25
CA GLY A 215 -4.00 27.66 -12.52
C GLY A 215 -4.01 26.83 -11.25
N VAL A 216 -3.72 25.56 -11.36
CA VAL A 216 -3.80 24.59 -10.25
C VAL A 216 -2.49 23.82 -10.14
N LEU A 217 -1.93 23.78 -8.94
CA LEU A 217 -0.75 22.96 -8.63
C LEU A 217 -1.12 21.86 -7.64
N PHE A 218 -1.03 20.63 -8.10
CA PHE A 218 -1.16 19.43 -7.26
C PHE A 218 0.18 19.15 -6.60
N ILE A 219 0.21 19.11 -5.27
CA ILE A 219 1.42 18.86 -4.47
C ILE A 219 1.22 17.56 -3.68
N GLU A 220 2.14 16.63 -3.82
CA GLU A 220 2.06 15.32 -3.16
C GLU A 220 2.49 15.38 -1.69
N ASN A 221 3.59 16.07 -1.42
CA ASN A 221 4.21 16.13 -0.11
C ASN A 221 3.51 17.17 0.79
N GLN A 222 3.25 16.78 2.05
CA GLN A 222 2.52 17.61 3.00
C GLN A 222 3.32 18.85 3.43
N ASP A 223 4.61 18.71 3.69
CA ASP A 223 5.47 19.80 4.15
C ASP A 223 5.63 20.84 3.03
N THR A 224 5.82 20.39 1.80
CA THR A 224 5.86 21.24 0.62
C THR A 224 4.54 21.93 0.36
N TYR A 225 3.41 21.24 0.51
CA TYR A 225 2.09 21.86 0.40
C TYR A 225 1.90 22.95 1.47
N THR A 226 2.30 22.68 2.71
CA THR A 226 2.19 23.62 3.82
C THR A 226 3.10 24.86 3.59
N ALA A 227 4.33 24.63 3.15
CA ALA A 227 5.27 25.71 2.80
C ALA A 227 4.75 26.58 1.65
N ALA A 228 4.19 25.96 0.60
CA ALA A 228 3.60 26.66 -0.53
C ALA A 228 2.37 27.49 -0.12
N ALA A 229 1.47 26.93 0.68
CA ALA A 229 0.31 27.63 1.22
C ALA A 229 0.71 28.77 2.18
N GLY A 230 1.84 28.61 2.90
CA GLY A 230 2.44 29.64 3.74
C GLY A 230 3.21 30.72 2.97
N GLY A 231 3.30 30.62 1.64
CA GLY A 231 3.93 31.64 0.77
C GLY A 231 5.46 31.60 0.72
N THR A 232 6.07 30.51 1.20
CA THR A 232 7.55 30.38 1.20
C THR A 232 8.10 29.78 -0.10
N VAL A 233 7.23 29.22 -0.94
CA VAL A 233 7.59 28.67 -2.25
C VAL A 233 7.36 29.74 -3.34
N ALA A 234 8.38 30.00 -4.12
CA ALA A 234 8.28 30.98 -5.22
C ALA A 234 7.43 30.46 -6.39
N GLY A 235 6.72 31.34 -7.07
CA GLY A 235 5.98 31.05 -8.31
C GLY A 235 4.62 30.38 -8.12
N VAL A 236 4.12 30.26 -6.88
CA VAL A 236 2.81 29.65 -6.57
C VAL A 236 1.73 30.63 -6.10
N ALA A 237 2.05 31.90 -5.97
CA ALA A 237 1.16 32.91 -5.32
C ALA A 237 -0.23 33.03 -5.95
N ASP A 238 -0.38 32.76 -7.22
CA ASP A 238 -1.62 32.81 -8.00
C ASP A 238 -2.07 31.43 -8.51
N LEU A 239 -1.61 30.38 -7.88
CA LEU A 239 -2.03 29.00 -8.16
C LEU A 239 -2.90 28.47 -7.01
N ALA A 240 -4.02 27.84 -7.34
CA ALA A 240 -4.73 27.02 -6.38
C ALA A 240 -3.85 25.81 -6.06
N LEU A 241 -3.56 25.61 -4.77
CA LEU A 241 -2.74 24.48 -4.33
C LEU A 241 -3.65 23.34 -3.87
N VAL A 242 -3.43 22.14 -4.39
CA VAL A 242 -4.21 20.97 -4.07
C VAL A 242 -3.29 19.92 -3.45
N PHE A 243 -3.60 19.49 -2.23
CA PHE A 243 -2.87 18.42 -1.59
C PHE A 243 -3.27 17.08 -2.21
N ALA A 244 -2.34 16.44 -2.90
CA ALA A 244 -2.57 15.27 -3.72
C ALA A 244 -2.17 13.93 -3.07
N ALA A 245 -1.81 13.92 -1.78
CA ALA A 245 -1.50 12.68 -1.08
C ALA A 245 -2.69 11.71 -1.14
N GLY A 246 -2.42 10.47 -1.49
CA GLY A 246 -3.46 9.44 -1.61
C GLY A 246 -4.23 9.42 -2.94
N PHE A 247 -3.91 10.28 -3.93
CA PHE A 247 -4.57 10.26 -5.24
C PHE A 247 -4.17 9.04 -6.09
N ARG A 248 -3.13 8.32 -5.73
CA ARG A 248 -2.62 7.16 -6.46
C ARG A 248 -3.69 6.12 -6.82
N GLY A 249 -4.60 5.81 -5.89
CA GLY A 249 -5.70 4.86 -6.12
C GLY A 249 -7.06 5.50 -6.38
N ALA A 250 -7.19 6.83 -6.28
CA ALA A 250 -8.46 7.53 -6.31
C ALA A 250 -8.61 8.52 -7.48
N ALA A 251 -7.60 8.61 -8.36
CA ALA A 251 -7.60 9.56 -9.48
C ALA A 251 -8.83 9.40 -10.39
N SER A 252 -9.37 8.17 -10.53
CA SER A 252 -10.56 7.92 -11.37
C SER A 252 -11.83 8.66 -10.92
N ARG A 253 -11.95 8.98 -9.63
CA ARG A 253 -13.16 9.55 -9.01
C ARG A 253 -12.98 10.95 -8.43
N VAL A 254 -11.76 11.48 -8.43
CA VAL A 254 -11.42 12.78 -7.80
C VAL A 254 -12.24 13.94 -8.37
N ARG A 255 -12.74 13.83 -9.61
CA ARG A 255 -13.62 14.81 -10.27
C ARG A 255 -15.11 14.52 -10.17
N SER A 256 -15.54 13.52 -9.39
CA SER A 256 -16.96 13.27 -9.16
C SER A 256 -17.39 13.83 -7.81
N ARG A 257 -18.60 14.43 -7.73
CA ARG A 257 -19.15 14.94 -6.46
C ARG A 257 -19.35 13.86 -5.39
N ALA A 258 -19.56 12.62 -5.80
CA ALA A 258 -19.63 11.49 -4.89
C ALA A 258 -18.23 11.01 -4.43
N GLY A 259 -17.19 11.28 -5.24
CA GLY A 259 -15.83 10.78 -5.02
C GLY A 259 -14.90 11.76 -4.33
N ALA A 260 -15.22 13.07 -4.27
CA ALA A 260 -14.37 14.06 -3.63
C ALA A 260 -15.17 15.08 -2.82
N LEU A 261 -14.58 15.50 -1.71
CA LEU A 261 -15.05 16.58 -0.85
C LEU A 261 -13.92 17.62 -0.73
N LEU A 262 -14.13 18.81 -1.27
CA LEU A 262 -13.13 19.86 -1.25
C LEU A 262 -13.21 20.67 0.06
N HIS A 263 -12.07 20.81 0.73
CA HIS A 263 -11.89 21.65 1.91
C HIS A 263 -11.02 22.83 1.54
N TYR A 264 -11.59 24.02 1.64
CA TYR A 264 -10.94 25.25 1.22
C TYR A 264 -10.24 25.97 2.37
N ALA A 265 -9.07 26.50 2.08
CA ALA A 265 -8.32 27.45 2.88
C ALA A 265 -7.82 28.59 1.98
N GLY A 266 -7.24 29.63 2.56
CA GLY A 266 -6.66 30.77 1.81
C GLY A 266 -7.61 31.94 1.67
N PRO A 267 -7.17 33.01 1.00
CA PRO A 267 -7.90 34.30 0.88
C PRO A 267 -8.96 34.32 -0.23
N GLY A 268 -9.20 33.22 -0.93
CA GLY A 268 -10.19 33.16 -2.01
C GLY A 268 -11.61 33.46 -1.53
N GLU A 269 -12.35 34.23 -2.31
CA GLU A 269 -13.72 34.61 -2.02
C GLU A 269 -14.71 33.47 -2.38
N VAL A 270 -15.95 33.55 -1.85
CA VAL A 270 -17.00 32.56 -2.08
C VAL A 270 -17.30 32.36 -3.57
N ALA A 271 -17.26 33.44 -4.38
CA ALA A 271 -17.45 33.36 -5.82
C ALA A 271 -16.35 32.50 -6.50
N GLN A 272 -15.09 32.65 -6.07
CA GLN A 272 -13.96 31.85 -6.60
C GLN A 272 -14.04 30.40 -6.16
N VAL A 273 -14.53 30.11 -4.93
CA VAL A 273 -14.80 28.74 -4.49
C VAL A 273 -15.83 28.08 -5.42
N SER A 274 -16.93 28.79 -5.74
CA SER A 274 -17.96 28.26 -6.65
C SER A 274 -17.44 28.04 -8.06
N GLU A 275 -16.61 28.94 -8.58
CA GLU A 275 -15.95 28.78 -9.90
C GLU A 275 -14.99 27.59 -9.88
N PHE A 276 -14.19 27.45 -8.82
CA PHE A 276 -13.26 26.34 -8.69
C PHE A 276 -13.98 24.98 -8.57
N ASP A 277 -15.08 24.93 -7.79
CA ASP A 277 -15.96 23.76 -7.71
C ASP A 277 -16.52 23.38 -9.07
N GLY A 278 -17.04 24.37 -9.81
CA GLY A 278 -17.56 24.16 -11.17
C GLY A 278 -16.51 23.58 -12.11
N TRP A 279 -15.31 24.13 -12.09
CA TRP A 279 -14.20 23.62 -12.86
C TRP A 279 -13.78 22.21 -12.39
N TRP A 280 -13.62 22.00 -11.08
CA TRP A 280 -13.16 20.72 -10.51
C TRP A 280 -14.08 19.57 -10.89
N PHE A 281 -15.38 19.78 -10.78
CA PHE A 281 -16.39 18.76 -11.08
C PHE A 281 -16.83 18.75 -12.56
N GLY A 282 -16.14 19.48 -13.42
CA GLY A 282 -16.40 19.48 -14.87
C GLY A 282 -17.75 20.09 -15.27
N GLN A 283 -18.28 21.00 -14.45
CA GLN A 283 -19.54 21.73 -14.72
C GLN A 283 -19.29 23.03 -15.47
N ASP A 284 -18.06 23.51 -15.49
CA ASP A 284 -17.63 24.72 -16.17
C ASP A 284 -16.71 24.37 -17.36
N SER A 285 -16.86 25.12 -18.46
CA SER A 285 -16.00 25.00 -19.65
C SER A 285 -14.65 25.70 -19.53
N LYS A 286 -14.41 26.44 -18.42
CA LYS A 286 -13.16 27.16 -18.17
C LYS A 286 -12.02 26.15 -18.04
N ALA A 287 -11.01 26.24 -18.90
CA ALA A 287 -9.78 25.48 -18.77
C ALA A 287 -8.83 26.21 -17.81
N LEU A 288 -8.42 25.55 -16.71
CA LEU A 288 -7.33 26.02 -15.86
C LEU A 288 -6.08 25.19 -16.16
N PRO A 289 -4.93 25.81 -16.44
CA PRO A 289 -3.67 25.10 -16.52
C PRO A 289 -3.40 24.33 -15.23
N CYS A 290 -2.93 23.10 -15.36
CA CYS A 290 -2.69 22.21 -14.23
C CYS A 290 -1.27 21.69 -14.20
N TRP A 291 -0.69 21.65 -13.02
CA TRP A 291 0.64 21.10 -12.80
C TRP A 291 0.64 20.14 -11.62
N PHE A 292 1.62 19.25 -11.62
CA PHE A 292 1.89 18.30 -10.54
C PHE A 292 3.34 18.46 -10.06
N TRP A 293 3.52 18.45 -8.76
CA TRP A 293 4.81 18.42 -8.10
C TRP A 293 4.78 17.43 -6.94
N GLY A 294 5.56 16.40 -7.02
CA GLY A 294 5.70 15.33 -6.04
C GLY A 294 7.12 14.84 -5.96
N ASP A 295 7.29 13.71 -5.32
CA ASP A 295 8.59 13.04 -5.25
C ASP A 295 9.13 12.73 -6.65
N LEU A 296 10.44 12.85 -6.80
CA LEU A 296 11.14 12.49 -8.02
C LEU A 296 11.44 10.99 -7.99
N ASP A 297 10.38 10.18 -8.09
CA ASP A 297 10.43 8.72 -8.07
C ASP A 297 9.33 8.12 -8.96
N PHE A 298 9.35 6.79 -9.16
CA PHE A 298 8.33 6.15 -10.00
C PHE A 298 6.92 6.25 -9.41
N SER A 299 6.78 6.36 -8.09
CA SER A 299 5.49 6.54 -7.42
C SER A 299 4.88 7.90 -7.77
N GLY A 300 5.64 8.99 -7.64
CA GLY A 300 5.23 10.34 -8.05
C GLY A 300 4.88 10.39 -9.54
N MET A 301 5.67 9.73 -10.39
CA MET A 301 5.37 9.65 -11.83
C MET A 301 4.09 8.85 -12.13
N GLN A 302 3.77 7.82 -11.35
CA GLN A 302 2.49 7.10 -11.44
C GLN A 302 1.30 7.97 -11.03
N ILE A 303 1.47 8.82 -10.01
CA ILE A 303 0.43 9.78 -9.61
C ILE A 303 0.20 10.79 -10.72
N LEU A 304 1.26 11.38 -11.29
CA LEU A 304 1.18 12.27 -12.45
C LEU A 304 0.40 11.61 -13.61
N LYS A 305 0.77 10.39 -13.99
CA LYS A 305 0.09 9.61 -15.03
C LYS A 305 -1.39 9.41 -14.73
N SER A 306 -1.71 9.05 -13.49
CA SER A 306 -3.09 8.81 -13.05
C SER A 306 -3.92 10.09 -13.07
N LEU A 307 -3.38 11.21 -12.61
CA LEU A 307 -4.04 12.52 -12.64
C LEU A 307 -4.29 13.01 -14.06
N ARG A 308 -3.37 12.77 -15.00
CA ARG A 308 -3.54 13.13 -16.41
C ARG A 308 -4.76 12.46 -17.07
N SER A 309 -5.17 11.30 -16.58
CA SER A 309 -6.41 10.67 -17.07
C SER A 309 -7.68 11.48 -16.76
N ARG A 310 -7.60 12.45 -15.85
CA ARG A 310 -8.71 13.31 -15.40
C ARG A 310 -8.51 14.78 -15.71
N PHE A 311 -7.26 15.22 -15.77
CA PHE A 311 -6.83 16.57 -16.09
C PHE A 311 -5.87 16.46 -17.29
N ALA A 312 -6.43 16.44 -18.52
CA ALA A 312 -5.71 16.05 -19.74
C ALA A 312 -4.43 16.87 -19.99
N ASP A 313 -4.46 18.18 -19.65
CA ASP A 313 -3.34 19.10 -19.87
C ASP A 313 -2.40 19.22 -18.66
N LEU A 314 -2.58 18.37 -17.65
CA LEU A 314 -1.74 18.42 -16.44
C LEU A 314 -0.31 18.00 -16.80
N CYS A 315 0.67 18.82 -16.40
CA CYS A 315 2.07 18.63 -16.65
C CYS A 315 2.88 18.62 -15.35
N ALA A 316 4.09 18.06 -15.37
CA ALA A 316 5.02 18.20 -14.26
C ALA A 316 5.43 19.67 -14.10
N TRP A 317 5.46 20.15 -12.86
CA TRP A 317 5.78 21.56 -12.54
C TRP A 317 7.30 21.77 -12.57
N GLN A 318 7.79 22.29 -13.70
CA GLN A 318 9.24 22.47 -13.92
C GLN A 318 9.93 23.29 -12.81
N PRO A 319 9.38 24.42 -12.32
CA PRO A 319 10.07 25.21 -11.29
C PRO A 319 10.33 24.43 -9.98
N GLY A 320 9.52 23.43 -9.67
CA GLY A 320 9.75 22.56 -8.51
C GLY A 320 10.71 21.39 -8.81
N TYR A 321 10.60 20.79 -10.00
CA TYR A 321 11.45 19.65 -10.35
C TYR A 321 12.88 20.04 -10.75
N GLU A 322 13.10 21.21 -11.34
CA GLU A 322 14.44 21.65 -11.75
C GLU A 322 15.45 21.72 -10.58
N PRO A 323 15.11 22.30 -9.41
CA PRO A 323 15.98 22.27 -8.25
C PRO A 323 16.24 20.84 -7.72
N MET A 324 15.23 19.96 -7.73
CA MET A 324 15.38 18.56 -7.35
C MET A 324 16.38 17.85 -8.28
N LEU A 325 16.25 18.02 -9.59
CA LEU A 325 17.17 17.47 -10.57
C LEU A 325 18.60 17.98 -10.39
N ALA A 326 18.75 19.28 -10.12
CA ALA A 326 20.07 19.87 -9.86
C ALA A 326 20.69 19.25 -8.61
N HIS A 327 19.92 19.10 -7.54
CA HIS A 327 20.37 18.46 -6.30
C HIS A 327 20.69 16.99 -6.49
N LEU A 328 19.84 16.23 -7.20
CA LEU A 328 20.08 14.81 -7.50
C LEU A 328 21.38 14.60 -8.27
N LYS A 329 21.63 15.40 -9.30
CA LYS A 329 22.88 15.37 -10.09
C LYS A 329 24.12 15.69 -9.24
N ALA A 330 24.02 16.68 -8.36
CA ALA A 330 25.10 17.04 -7.45
C ALA A 330 25.39 15.94 -6.42
N SER A 331 24.36 15.34 -5.84
CA SER A 331 24.47 14.30 -4.80
C SER A 331 25.05 12.99 -5.36
N THR A 332 24.64 12.57 -6.55
CA THR A 332 25.15 11.36 -7.20
C THR A 332 26.58 11.49 -7.68
N ALA A 333 27.05 12.70 -7.98
CA ALA A 333 28.46 12.95 -8.28
C ALA A 333 29.38 12.69 -7.07
N TYR A 334 28.85 12.81 -5.82
CA TYR A 334 29.63 12.65 -4.59
C TYR A 334 29.57 11.23 -4.01
N SER A 335 28.44 10.53 -4.10
CA SER A 335 28.18 9.28 -3.35
C SER A 335 28.09 8.02 -4.20
N GLY A 336 28.21 8.13 -5.51
CA GLY A 336 27.93 7.01 -6.40
C GLY A 336 26.43 6.68 -6.46
N ARG A 337 26.05 5.81 -7.39
CA ARG A 337 24.66 5.47 -7.71
C ARG A 337 23.99 4.72 -6.57
N LEU A 338 23.04 5.33 -5.88
CA LEU A 338 22.09 4.65 -5.00
C LEU A 338 20.82 4.30 -5.81
N ILE A 339 20.85 3.18 -6.53
CA ILE A 339 19.61 2.66 -7.11
C ILE A 339 18.96 1.77 -6.06
N ASP A 340 18.10 2.35 -5.27
CA ASP A 340 17.03 1.66 -4.57
C ASP A 340 15.72 2.08 -5.24
N ASP A 341 15.15 1.21 -6.07
CA ASP A 341 13.86 1.45 -6.72
C ASP A 341 12.68 1.35 -5.74
N ARG A 342 12.97 1.12 -4.46
CA ARG A 342 11.99 0.94 -3.36
C ARG A 342 10.87 -0.05 -3.75
N GLY A 343 11.14 -0.96 -4.70
CA GLY A 343 10.15 -1.88 -5.25
C GLY A 343 9.02 -1.19 -6.02
N GLN A 344 9.23 0.03 -6.49
CA GLN A 344 8.26 0.79 -7.28
C GLN A 344 8.27 0.33 -8.74
N ILE A 345 7.13 0.49 -9.41
CA ILE A 345 6.96 0.09 -10.82
C ILE A 345 7.17 1.31 -11.71
N ASP A 346 8.12 1.22 -12.65
CA ASP A 346 8.32 2.24 -13.69
C ASP A 346 7.03 2.40 -14.53
N PRO A 347 6.44 3.62 -14.61
CA PRO A 347 5.27 3.87 -15.45
C PRO A 347 5.53 3.79 -16.95
N VAL A 348 6.77 3.64 -17.38
CA VAL A 348 7.28 3.66 -18.76
C VAL A 348 7.11 5.04 -19.40
N VAL A 349 5.87 5.56 -19.43
CA VAL A 349 5.49 6.90 -19.90
C VAL A 349 4.39 7.47 -19.00
N THR A 350 4.42 8.78 -18.78
CA THR A 350 3.39 9.53 -18.04
C THR A 350 2.42 10.24 -18.98
N GLY A 351 2.83 10.48 -20.23
CA GLY A 351 2.15 11.32 -21.22
C GLY A 351 2.47 12.82 -21.08
N CYS A 352 3.31 13.22 -20.11
CA CYS A 352 3.86 14.59 -20.02
C CYS A 352 5.26 14.60 -20.64
N ALA A 353 5.45 15.38 -21.70
CA ALA A 353 6.70 15.40 -22.46
C ALA A 353 7.93 15.68 -21.59
N TYR A 354 7.85 16.65 -20.66
CA TYR A 354 8.95 16.96 -19.74
C TYR A 354 9.23 15.80 -18.76
N ALA A 355 8.18 15.21 -18.18
CA ALA A 355 8.36 14.08 -17.28
C ALA A 355 8.96 12.86 -18.00
N ASP A 356 8.49 12.57 -19.22
CA ASP A 356 8.94 11.42 -19.99
C ASP A 356 10.36 11.56 -20.50
N SER A 357 10.74 12.75 -20.98
CA SER A 357 12.08 12.99 -21.54
C SER A 357 13.16 13.34 -20.51
N THR A 358 12.78 13.83 -19.34
CA THR A 358 13.74 14.39 -18.37
C THR A 358 13.64 13.71 -17.01
N LEU A 359 12.43 13.68 -16.38
CA LEU A 359 12.29 13.17 -15.01
C LEU A 359 12.45 11.66 -14.94
N LEU A 360 11.75 10.90 -15.80
CA LEU A 360 11.85 9.45 -15.83
C LEU A 360 13.27 8.99 -16.19
N GLN A 361 13.95 9.71 -17.10
CA GLN A 361 15.33 9.41 -17.44
C GLN A 361 16.23 9.62 -16.22
N ALA A 362 16.10 10.74 -15.51
CA ALA A 362 16.88 11.01 -14.30
C ALA A 362 16.65 9.97 -13.20
N ILE A 363 15.40 9.56 -12.97
CA ILE A 363 15.08 8.50 -11.98
C ILE A 363 15.74 7.17 -12.39
N ARG A 364 15.69 6.78 -13.65
CA ARG A 364 16.31 5.54 -14.16
C ARG A 364 17.83 5.54 -14.06
N GLU A 365 18.45 6.69 -14.28
CA GLU A 365 19.93 6.83 -14.32
C GLU A 365 20.53 7.11 -12.95
N LEU A 366 19.87 7.94 -12.13
CA LEU A 366 20.43 8.50 -10.90
C LEU A 366 19.75 8.01 -9.63
N GLY A 367 18.53 7.47 -9.74
CA GLY A 367 17.71 7.02 -8.61
C GLY A 367 16.66 8.03 -8.16
N PRO A 368 15.87 7.69 -7.13
CA PRO A 368 14.79 8.52 -6.62
C PRO A 368 15.29 9.63 -5.70
N MET A 369 14.45 10.68 -5.52
CA MET A 369 14.67 11.77 -4.58
C MET A 369 13.34 12.25 -3.99
N ASP A 370 13.29 12.37 -2.68
CA ASP A 370 12.13 12.88 -1.96
C ASP A 370 12.03 14.41 -2.07
N GLN A 371 10.81 14.94 -2.11
CA GLN A 371 10.52 16.36 -2.32
C GLN A 371 11.00 17.22 -1.15
N GLU A 372 11.08 16.66 0.07
CA GLU A 372 11.52 17.34 1.30
C GLU A 372 12.95 17.91 1.21
N VAL A 373 13.78 17.45 0.29
CA VAL A 373 15.13 17.98 0.09
C VAL A 373 15.15 19.50 -0.15
N LEU A 374 14.06 20.05 -0.65
CA LEU A 374 13.87 21.47 -0.93
C LEU A 374 13.19 22.25 0.21
N SER A 375 12.73 21.57 1.27
CA SER A 375 11.94 22.17 2.37
C SER A 375 12.84 22.83 3.45
N ARG A 376 13.95 23.47 3.07
CA ARG A 376 14.84 24.18 3.99
C ARG A 376 14.72 25.68 3.88
#